data_b3abca8c2f1b20c648cc9610e6e20791
#
_entry.id   b3abca8c2f1b20c648cc9610e6e20791
#
_cell.length_a   1.000
_cell.length_b   1.000
_cell.length_c   1.000
_cell.angle_alpha   90.00
_cell.angle_beta   90.00
_cell.angle_gamma   90.00
#
_symmetry.space_group_name_H-M   'P 1'
#
loop_
_entity.id
_entity.type
_entity.pdbx_description
1 polymer ?
#
loop_
_entity_poly.entity_id
_entity_poly.type
_entity_poly.pdbx_seq_one_letter_code
_entity_poly.pdbx_strand_id
1 'polypeptide(L)'
;PDRALLWSRRTFRALRDLARDPATGVTMVPGIDLHEIDDGSDPWWKEAVDALRRAEARELAPGFAAGHVFTAPVVAMPVYLKWLETRVATLGGTIETRGVTNLEPLLLEASLVVNCTGMGARELVKDDTLCPIRGQVVRVAPGHADRFVQAGGAESPLAYIIPRPDCTILGGTEDEGVWDLDVNAATADDILARCIALEPALKSAAVLSHAVGLRPGRNEVRLETVRNPGGVIVHNYGHGGGGVTLSWGCADEVARRGSAEIPK
;
A
#
# COMPACT_ATOMS: atom_id res chain seq x y z
N PRO A 1 5.28 12.67 -11.02
CA PRO A 1 5.68 11.30 -11.42
C PRO A 1 7.06 10.94 -10.87
N ASP A 2 8.06 11.82 -10.97
CA ASP A 2 9.47 11.48 -10.70
C ASP A 2 9.74 11.06 -9.24
N ARG A 3 9.16 11.76 -8.24
CA ARG A 3 9.34 11.38 -6.84
C ARG A 3 8.70 10.04 -6.52
N ALA A 4 7.47 9.81 -7.00
CA ALA A 4 6.77 8.56 -6.77
C ALA A 4 7.52 7.37 -7.39
N LEU A 5 8.07 7.53 -8.60
CA LEU A 5 8.90 6.52 -9.24
C LEU A 5 10.18 6.22 -8.44
N LEU A 6 10.88 7.25 -7.96
CA LEU A 6 12.07 7.06 -7.12
C LEU A 6 11.74 6.32 -5.82
N TRP A 7 10.66 6.70 -5.13
CA TRP A 7 10.21 6.03 -3.91
C TRP A 7 9.80 4.58 -4.17
N SER A 8 9.05 4.32 -5.25
CA SER A 8 8.63 2.96 -5.64
C SER A 8 9.84 2.07 -5.92
N ARG A 9 10.82 2.54 -6.71
CA ARG A 9 12.05 1.80 -7.01
C ARG A 9 12.83 1.45 -5.74
N ARG A 10 12.96 2.42 -4.83
CA ARG A 10 13.65 2.19 -3.55
C ARG A 10 12.92 1.18 -2.69
N THR A 11 11.59 1.30 -2.60
CA THR A 11 10.73 0.38 -1.85
C THR A 11 10.78 -1.03 -2.44
N PHE A 12 10.64 -1.17 -3.75
CA PHE A 12 10.72 -2.46 -4.42
C PHE A 12 12.03 -3.20 -4.08
N ARG A 13 13.17 -2.52 -4.18
CA ARG A 13 14.47 -3.09 -3.83
C ARG A 13 14.55 -3.52 -2.37
N ALA A 14 14.09 -2.68 -1.44
CA ALA A 14 14.08 -3.00 -0.03
C ALA A 14 13.20 -4.22 0.28
N LEU A 15 11.98 -4.26 -0.25
CA LEU A 15 11.06 -5.38 -0.04
C LEU A 15 11.56 -6.67 -0.72
N ARG A 16 12.16 -6.58 -1.91
CA ARG A 16 12.80 -7.72 -2.56
C ARG A 16 13.94 -8.30 -1.72
N ASP A 17 14.75 -7.46 -1.11
CA ASP A 17 15.83 -7.92 -0.23
C ASP A 17 15.27 -8.52 1.07
N LEU A 18 14.21 -7.95 1.64
CA LEU A 18 13.50 -8.49 2.80
C LEU A 18 12.83 -9.84 2.50
N ALA A 19 12.37 -10.07 1.27
CA ALA A 19 11.75 -11.33 0.86
C ALA A 19 12.71 -12.55 0.92
N ARG A 20 14.01 -12.32 1.15
CA ARG A 20 15.00 -13.40 1.38
C ARG A 20 14.89 -14.02 2.79
N ASP A 21 14.25 -13.32 3.71
CA ASP A 21 13.98 -13.77 5.06
C ASP A 21 12.47 -13.96 5.28
N PRO A 22 11.98 -15.21 5.38
CA PRO A 22 10.55 -15.48 5.59
C PRO A 22 9.97 -14.84 6.85
N ALA A 23 10.79 -14.54 7.86
CA ALA A 23 10.34 -13.91 9.09
C ALA A 23 9.80 -12.49 8.88
N THR A 24 10.13 -11.86 7.75
CA THR A 24 9.63 -10.52 7.38
C THR A 24 8.17 -10.52 6.93
N GLY A 25 7.63 -11.66 6.52
CA GLY A 25 6.30 -11.75 5.91
C GLY A 25 6.22 -11.14 4.51
N VAL A 26 7.37 -10.92 3.84
CA VAL A 26 7.45 -10.46 2.46
C VAL A 26 7.76 -11.63 1.54
N THR A 27 7.04 -11.76 0.44
CA THR A 27 7.29 -12.77 -0.60
C THR A 27 7.28 -12.13 -1.98
N MET A 28 8.15 -12.60 -2.88
CA MET A 28 8.09 -12.20 -4.28
C MET A 28 7.09 -13.10 -5.02
N VAL A 29 6.05 -12.50 -5.59
CA VAL A 29 4.95 -13.21 -6.23
C VAL A 29 4.87 -12.78 -7.70
N PRO A 30 4.79 -13.70 -8.67
CA PRO A 30 4.50 -13.35 -10.04
C PRO A 30 3.05 -12.87 -10.17
N GLY A 31 2.75 -12.07 -11.19
CA GLY A 31 1.39 -11.63 -11.39
C GLY A 31 1.19 -10.85 -12.68
N ILE A 32 -0.02 -10.38 -12.84
CA ILE A 32 -0.47 -9.66 -14.03
C ILE A 32 -1.31 -8.44 -13.65
N ASP A 33 -1.04 -7.35 -14.33
CA ASP A 33 -1.89 -6.15 -14.34
C ASP A 33 -2.62 -6.10 -15.70
N LEU A 34 -3.95 -6.22 -15.68
CA LEU A 34 -4.82 -6.37 -16.84
C LEU A 34 -5.44 -5.03 -17.23
N HIS A 35 -5.49 -4.74 -18.51
CA HIS A 35 -6.01 -3.50 -19.10
C HIS A 35 -7.10 -3.79 -20.13
N GLU A 36 -8.22 -3.05 -20.05
CA GLU A 36 -9.33 -3.18 -21.00
C GLU A 36 -8.97 -2.66 -22.39
N ILE A 37 -8.08 -1.67 -22.45
CA ILE A 37 -7.62 -1.04 -23.70
C ILE A 37 -6.13 -1.31 -23.88
N ASP A 38 -5.75 -1.70 -25.07
CA ASP A 38 -4.35 -1.75 -25.50
C ASP A 38 -3.98 -0.46 -26.22
N ASP A 39 -3.40 0.48 -25.51
CA ASP A 39 -2.88 1.73 -26.08
C ASP A 39 -1.42 1.63 -26.53
N GLY A 40 -0.81 0.45 -26.41
CA GLY A 40 0.58 0.21 -26.77
C GLY A 40 1.61 0.79 -25.81
N SER A 41 1.20 1.51 -24.75
CA SER A 41 2.11 2.16 -23.82
C SER A 41 2.66 1.20 -22.78
N ASP A 42 3.83 1.56 -22.23
CA ASP A 42 4.36 0.94 -21.02
C ASP A 42 3.84 1.74 -19.80
N PRO A 43 3.62 1.09 -18.66
CA PRO A 43 3.20 1.81 -17.45
C PRO A 43 4.32 2.74 -16.96
N TRP A 44 3.94 3.90 -16.42
CA TRP A 44 4.89 4.90 -15.90
C TRP A 44 5.83 4.34 -14.82
N TRP A 45 5.41 3.28 -14.12
CA TRP A 45 6.17 2.60 -13.07
C TRP A 45 7.05 1.45 -13.60
N LYS A 46 7.13 1.23 -14.90
CA LYS A 46 7.93 0.14 -15.53
C LYS A 46 9.33 -0.01 -14.93
N GLU A 47 9.99 1.12 -14.69
CA GLU A 47 11.34 1.10 -14.12
C GLU A 47 11.39 0.81 -12.61
N ALA A 48 10.26 0.71 -11.93
CA ALA A 48 10.21 0.40 -10.50
C ALA A 48 10.27 -1.10 -10.22
N VAL A 49 10.01 -1.95 -11.20
CA VAL A 49 9.96 -3.41 -11.06
C VAL A 49 11.00 -4.08 -11.98
N ASP A 50 11.33 -5.34 -11.66
CA ASP A 50 12.21 -6.14 -12.47
C ASP A 50 11.40 -7.00 -13.46
N ALA A 51 11.95 -7.24 -14.68
CA ALA A 51 11.44 -8.19 -15.66
C ALA A 51 9.98 -7.99 -16.11
N LEU A 52 9.52 -6.73 -16.19
CA LEU A 52 8.22 -6.41 -16.75
C LEU A 52 8.19 -6.76 -18.23
N ARG A 53 7.14 -7.48 -18.63
CA ARG A 53 6.84 -7.78 -20.04
C ARG A 53 5.35 -7.63 -20.33
N ARG A 54 5.00 -7.46 -21.58
CA ARG A 54 3.59 -7.54 -22.02
C ARG A 54 3.07 -8.98 -21.88
N ALA A 55 1.80 -9.10 -21.56
CA ALA A 55 1.12 -10.38 -21.49
C ALA A 55 0.91 -10.96 -22.90
N GLU A 56 1.00 -12.28 -23.03
CA GLU A 56 0.56 -12.98 -24.22
C GLU A 56 -0.96 -13.14 -24.23
N ALA A 57 -1.58 -13.28 -25.40
CA ALA A 57 -3.03 -13.41 -25.53
C ALA A 57 -3.66 -14.52 -24.66
N ARG A 58 -2.95 -15.63 -24.45
CA ARG A 58 -3.38 -16.75 -23.59
C ARG A 58 -3.32 -16.44 -22.09
N GLU A 59 -2.66 -15.37 -21.68
CA GLU A 59 -2.53 -14.95 -20.27
C GLU A 59 -3.61 -13.94 -19.88
N LEU A 60 -4.28 -13.35 -20.88
CA LEU A 60 -5.33 -12.37 -20.66
C LEU A 60 -6.63 -13.04 -20.19
N ALA A 61 -7.27 -12.45 -19.21
CA ALA A 61 -8.63 -12.83 -18.83
C ALA A 61 -9.65 -12.33 -19.87
N PRO A 62 -10.82 -12.98 -20.02
CA PRO A 62 -11.87 -12.51 -20.91
C PRO A 62 -12.26 -11.06 -20.63
N GLY A 63 -12.38 -10.24 -21.67
CA GLY A 63 -12.72 -8.83 -21.57
C GLY A 63 -11.53 -7.88 -21.46
N PHE A 64 -10.29 -8.39 -21.39
CA PHE A 64 -9.09 -7.56 -21.34
C PHE A 64 -8.31 -7.64 -22.64
N ALA A 65 -7.88 -6.49 -23.15
CA ALA A 65 -7.17 -6.36 -24.44
C ALA A 65 -5.63 -6.40 -24.26
N ALA A 66 -5.12 -6.05 -23.09
CA ALA A 66 -3.69 -6.02 -22.79
C ALA A 66 -3.40 -6.36 -21.32
N GLY A 67 -2.13 -6.54 -21.01
CA GLY A 67 -1.67 -6.70 -19.63
C GLY A 67 -0.16 -6.65 -19.53
N HIS A 68 0.32 -6.45 -18.30
CA HIS A 68 1.74 -6.46 -17.96
C HIS A 68 2.01 -7.56 -16.94
N VAL A 69 2.95 -8.45 -17.27
CA VAL A 69 3.39 -9.53 -16.37
C VAL A 69 4.70 -9.15 -15.72
N PHE A 70 4.77 -9.28 -14.41
CA PHE A 70 5.96 -8.98 -13.63
C PHE A 70 5.91 -9.71 -12.28
N THR A 71 6.99 -9.63 -11.52
CA THR A 71 7.05 -10.17 -10.16
C THR A 71 7.12 -9.00 -9.18
N ALA A 72 6.25 -9.00 -8.18
CA ALA A 72 6.18 -7.94 -7.17
C ALA A 72 6.25 -8.48 -5.74
N PRO A 73 6.73 -7.67 -4.79
CA PRO A 73 6.68 -8.03 -3.38
C PRO A 73 5.23 -7.98 -2.87
N VAL A 74 4.76 -9.07 -2.31
CA VAL A 74 3.51 -9.17 -1.53
C VAL A 74 3.86 -9.20 -0.06
N VAL A 75 3.17 -8.37 0.72
CA VAL A 75 3.47 -8.16 2.14
C VAL A 75 2.33 -8.67 3.00
N ALA A 76 2.60 -9.69 3.83
CA ALA A 76 1.69 -10.13 4.88
C ALA A 76 1.73 -9.14 6.05
N MET A 77 0.92 -8.06 5.98
CA MET A 77 0.99 -6.92 6.89
C MET A 77 1.03 -7.28 8.39
N PRO A 78 0.25 -8.26 8.91
CA PRO A 78 0.33 -8.61 10.33
C PRO A 78 1.71 -9.13 10.74
N VAL A 79 2.35 -9.92 9.87
CA VAL A 79 3.71 -10.45 10.11
C VAL A 79 4.74 -9.34 9.97
N TYR A 80 4.63 -8.55 8.90
CA TYR A 80 5.55 -7.47 8.59
C TYR A 80 5.58 -6.37 9.65
N LEU A 81 4.42 -5.94 10.15
CA LEU A 81 4.34 -4.94 11.22
C LEU A 81 4.98 -5.45 12.50
N LYS A 82 4.77 -6.74 12.85
CA LYS A 82 5.41 -7.34 14.02
C LYS A 82 6.92 -7.44 13.86
N TRP A 83 7.39 -7.75 12.66
CA TRP A 83 8.82 -7.73 12.35
C TRP A 83 9.40 -6.31 12.48
N LEU A 84 8.72 -5.27 11.98
CA LEU A 84 9.13 -3.87 12.14
C LEU A 84 9.20 -3.45 13.60
N GLU A 85 8.19 -3.77 14.43
CA GLU A 85 8.21 -3.52 15.87
C GLU A 85 9.44 -4.14 16.53
N THR A 86 9.70 -5.41 16.23
CA THR A 86 10.88 -6.11 16.75
C THR A 86 12.18 -5.44 16.30
N ARG A 87 12.21 -4.97 15.05
CA ARG A 87 13.38 -4.28 14.50
C ARG A 87 13.64 -2.95 15.20
N VAL A 88 12.58 -2.17 15.47
CA VAL A 88 12.69 -0.92 16.24
C VAL A 88 13.27 -1.20 17.62
N ALA A 89 12.74 -2.20 18.35
CA ALA A 89 13.23 -2.55 19.67
C ALA A 89 14.71 -3.02 19.63
N THR A 90 15.08 -3.85 18.65
CA THR A 90 16.48 -4.33 18.49
C THR A 90 17.48 -3.20 18.22
N LEU A 91 17.00 -2.11 17.58
CA LEU A 91 17.80 -0.90 17.33
C LEU A 91 17.82 0.07 18.51
N GLY A 92 17.22 -0.30 19.67
CA GLY A 92 17.15 0.53 20.87
C GLY A 92 16.02 1.54 20.87
N GLY A 93 15.11 1.47 19.91
CA GLY A 93 13.90 2.31 19.87
C GLY A 93 12.82 1.79 20.81
N THR A 94 11.91 2.69 21.20
CA THR A 94 10.74 2.36 22.03
C THR A 94 9.45 2.67 21.26
N ILE A 95 8.38 1.93 21.57
CA ILE A 95 7.04 2.16 21.04
C ILE A 95 6.12 2.44 22.22
N GLU A 96 5.47 3.59 22.18
CA GLU A 96 4.55 4.04 23.22
C GLU A 96 3.17 4.32 22.60
N THR A 97 2.10 3.88 23.27
CA THR A 97 0.74 4.19 22.88
C THR A 97 0.21 5.36 23.70
N ARG A 98 0.02 6.50 23.04
CA ARG A 98 -0.57 7.70 23.67
C ARG A 98 -1.39 8.52 22.68
N GLY A 99 -2.39 9.26 23.17
CA GLY A 99 -3.12 10.24 22.37
C GLY A 99 -2.27 11.46 22.07
N VAL A 100 -2.23 11.90 20.82
CA VAL A 100 -1.54 13.12 20.39
C VAL A 100 -2.55 14.01 19.70
N THR A 101 -2.74 15.22 20.21
CA THR A 101 -3.66 16.23 19.66
C THR A 101 -2.94 17.43 19.05
N ASN A 102 -1.62 17.55 19.29
CA ASN A 102 -0.76 18.58 18.74
C ASN A 102 0.68 18.03 18.62
N LEU A 103 1.39 18.37 17.57
CA LEU A 103 2.77 17.95 17.34
C LEU A 103 3.81 18.85 18.03
N GLU A 104 3.51 20.12 18.23
CA GLU A 104 4.47 21.08 18.78
C GLU A 104 4.99 20.69 20.18
N PRO A 105 4.15 20.20 21.13
CA PRO A 105 4.65 19.76 22.42
C PRO A 105 5.67 18.61 22.33
N LEU A 106 5.62 17.79 21.28
CA LEU A 106 6.59 16.71 21.06
C LEU A 106 7.99 17.22 20.80
N LEU A 107 8.13 18.46 20.33
CA LEU A 107 9.43 19.11 20.11
C LEU A 107 10.16 19.45 21.43
N LEU A 108 9.46 19.38 22.58
CA LEU A 108 10.10 19.42 23.91
C LEU A 108 10.78 18.10 24.27
N GLU A 109 10.36 17.01 23.66
CA GLU A 109 10.86 15.65 23.90
C GLU A 109 11.94 15.24 22.86
N ALA A 110 11.81 15.75 21.63
CA ALA A 110 12.72 15.42 20.53
C ALA A 110 12.88 16.60 19.56
N SER A 111 14.10 16.90 19.14
CA SER A 111 14.39 17.98 18.18
C SER A 111 13.87 17.68 16.76
N LEU A 112 13.53 16.43 16.48
CA LEU A 112 12.94 15.97 15.22
C LEU A 112 11.68 15.13 15.52
N VAL A 113 10.56 15.54 14.96
CA VAL A 113 9.30 14.81 14.99
C VAL A 113 8.91 14.40 13.57
N VAL A 114 8.54 13.15 13.35
CA VAL A 114 8.06 12.68 12.05
C VAL A 114 6.58 12.34 12.16
N ASN A 115 5.75 13.05 11.40
CA ASN A 115 4.31 12.85 11.35
C ASN A 115 3.93 11.85 10.25
N CYS A 116 3.63 10.62 10.66
CA CYS A 116 3.15 9.53 9.78
C CYS A 116 1.73 9.09 10.17
N THR A 117 0.86 10.00 10.62
CA THR A 117 -0.43 9.66 11.23
C THR A 117 -1.55 9.32 10.22
N GLY A 118 -1.24 9.29 8.91
CA GLY A 118 -2.24 8.93 7.89
C GLY A 118 -3.48 9.82 7.94
N MET A 119 -4.69 9.23 8.06
CA MET A 119 -5.94 10.01 8.19
C MET A 119 -5.97 10.90 9.43
N GLY A 120 -5.29 10.52 10.51
CA GLY A 120 -5.21 11.33 11.73
C GLY A 120 -4.54 12.70 11.52
N ALA A 121 -3.75 12.86 10.46
CA ALA A 121 -3.15 14.15 10.13
C ALA A 121 -4.20 15.21 9.77
N ARG A 122 -5.39 14.81 9.29
CA ARG A 122 -6.48 15.75 9.00
C ARG A 122 -6.80 16.63 10.19
N GLU A 123 -6.99 16.05 11.36
CA GLU A 123 -7.29 16.78 12.60
C GLU A 123 -6.02 17.32 13.26
N LEU A 124 -4.94 16.54 13.29
CA LEU A 124 -3.72 16.84 14.00
C LEU A 124 -2.99 18.09 13.49
N VAL A 125 -3.01 18.31 12.18
CA VAL A 125 -2.35 19.45 11.53
C VAL A 125 -3.27 20.27 10.65
N LYS A 126 -4.59 20.12 10.81
CA LYS A 126 -5.64 20.85 10.08
C LYS A 126 -5.49 20.74 8.56
N ASP A 127 -5.19 19.54 8.05
CA ASP A 127 -5.05 19.29 6.61
C ASP A 127 -6.38 18.82 6.01
N ASP A 128 -7.23 19.78 5.65
CA ASP A 128 -8.53 19.52 5.03
C ASP A 128 -8.45 18.94 3.62
N THR A 129 -7.26 18.87 3.03
CA THR A 129 -7.05 18.23 1.72
C THR A 129 -6.99 16.71 1.82
N LEU A 130 -6.85 16.14 3.03
CA LEU A 130 -6.98 14.70 3.24
C LEU A 130 -8.45 14.28 3.11
N CYS A 131 -8.66 13.30 2.23
CA CYS A 131 -9.96 12.67 1.99
C CYS A 131 -9.85 11.17 2.24
N PRO A 132 -10.77 10.54 2.97
CA PRO A 132 -10.76 9.08 3.10
C PRO A 132 -11.11 8.45 1.76
N ILE A 133 -10.39 7.39 1.40
CA ILE A 133 -10.79 6.50 0.32
C ILE A 133 -11.10 5.15 0.97
N ARG A 134 -12.40 4.89 1.15
CA ARG A 134 -12.88 3.66 1.78
C ARG A 134 -12.57 2.47 0.87
N GLY A 135 -12.01 1.42 1.44
CA GLY A 135 -11.76 0.17 0.74
C GLY A 135 -12.27 -1.02 1.53
N GLN A 136 -13.05 -1.88 0.87
CA GLN A 136 -13.47 -3.16 1.40
C GLN A 136 -12.75 -4.30 0.69
N VAL A 137 -12.39 -5.35 1.44
CA VAL A 137 -11.77 -6.56 0.93
C VAL A 137 -12.41 -7.80 1.54
N VAL A 138 -12.32 -8.90 0.80
CA VAL A 138 -12.67 -10.24 1.27
C VAL A 138 -11.39 -11.06 1.44
N ARG A 139 -11.27 -11.78 2.54
CA ARG A 139 -10.18 -12.72 2.78
C ARG A 139 -10.71 -14.13 2.60
N VAL A 140 -10.06 -14.91 1.74
CA VAL A 140 -10.41 -16.31 1.50
C VAL A 140 -9.25 -17.23 1.85
N ALA A 141 -9.53 -18.53 1.99
CA ALA A 141 -8.51 -19.54 2.25
C ALA A 141 -7.38 -19.47 1.19
N PRO A 142 -6.11 -19.71 1.57
CA PRO A 142 -4.99 -19.69 0.63
C PRO A 142 -5.00 -20.93 -0.30
N GLY A 143 -4.12 -20.90 -1.32
CA GLY A 143 -3.90 -22.05 -2.22
C GLY A 143 -4.83 -22.11 -3.44
N HIS A 144 -5.67 -21.11 -3.65
CA HIS A 144 -6.56 -21.00 -4.81
C HIS A 144 -6.07 -20.02 -5.88
N ALA A 145 -4.97 -19.34 -5.64
CA ALA A 145 -4.27 -18.49 -6.60
C ALA A 145 -2.77 -18.56 -6.34
N ASP A 146 -1.96 -18.66 -7.37
CA ASP A 146 -0.49 -18.73 -7.31
C ASP A 146 0.18 -17.44 -7.80
N ARG A 147 -0.60 -16.54 -8.38
CA ARG A 147 -0.16 -15.23 -8.87
C ARG A 147 -1.08 -14.12 -8.38
N PHE A 148 -0.56 -12.92 -8.27
CA PHE A 148 -1.44 -11.77 -8.09
C PHE A 148 -2.09 -11.40 -9.44
N VAL A 149 -3.32 -10.91 -9.36
CA VAL A 149 -4.02 -10.32 -10.51
C VAL A 149 -4.51 -8.96 -10.07
N GLN A 150 -4.28 -7.95 -10.90
CA GLN A 150 -4.90 -6.65 -10.77
C GLN A 150 -5.63 -6.34 -12.07
N ALA A 151 -6.84 -5.84 -11.95
CA ALA A 151 -7.68 -5.48 -13.07
C ALA A 151 -8.56 -4.30 -12.66
N GLY A 152 -8.89 -3.46 -13.60
CA GLY A 152 -9.76 -2.30 -13.41
C GLY A 152 -9.42 -1.24 -14.44
N GLY A 153 -10.38 -0.40 -14.74
CA GLY A 153 -10.24 0.66 -15.71
C GLY A 153 -11.31 1.72 -15.53
N ALA A 154 -11.43 2.62 -16.50
CA ALA A 154 -12.43 3.68 -16.45
C ALA A 154 -13.88 3.15 -16.48
N GLU A 155 -14.08 1.96 -17.03
CA GLU A 155 -15.40 1.35 -17.23
C GLU A 155 -15.67 0.14 -16.33
N SER A 156 -14.64 -0.46 -15.74
CA SER A 156 -14.76 -1.63 -14.85
C SER A 156 -14.30 -1.32 -13.43
N PRO A 157 -15.06 -1.79 -12.42
CA PRO A 157 -14.65 -1.67 -11.03
C PRO A 157 -13.30 -2.35 -10.76
N LEU A 158 -12.51 -1.78 -9.86
CA LEU A 158 -11.26 -2.37 -9.40
C LEU A 158 -11.45 -3.80 -8.91
N ALA A 159 -10.65 -4.72 -9.43
CA ALA A 159 -10.56 -6.08 -8.94
C ALA A 159 -9.09 -6.47 -8.73
N TYR A 160 -8.77 -7.06 -7.59
CA TYR A 160 -7.45 -7.62 -7.37
C TYR A 160 -7.49 -8.89 -6.52
N ILE A 161 -6.57 -9.77 -6.82
CA ILE A 161 -6.33 -11.04 -6.14
C ILE A 161 -4.89 -11.01 -5.66
N ILE A 162 -4.66 -11.08 -4.35
CA ILE A 162 -3.32 -11.03 -3.78
C ILE A 162 -3.11 -12.29 -2.93
N PRO A 163 -2.43 -13.33 -3.45
CA PRO A 163 -2.14 -14.53 -2.70
C PRO A 163 -1.09 -14.25 -1.63
N ARG A 164 -1.37 -14.73 -0.42
CA ARG A 164 -0.49 -14.71 0.72
C ARG A 164 -0.44 -16.10 1.36
N PRO A 165 0.58 -16.42 2.16
CA PRO A 165 0.65 -17.73 2.83
C PRO A 165 -0.50 -17.98 3.82
N ASP A 166 -1.04 -16.95 4.46
CA ASP A 166 -2.11 -17.02 5.46
C ASP A 166 -3.52 -16.92 4.87
N CYS A 167 -3.68 -16.24 3.76
CA CYS A 167 -4.97 -16.07 3.06
C CYS A 167 -4.74 -15.48 1.66
N THR A 168 -5.74 -15.53 0.81
CA THR A 168 -5.78 -14.70 -0.40
C THR A 168 -6.68 -13.50 -0.15
N ILE A 169 -6.17 -12.28 -0.46
CA ILE A 169 -6.94 -11.05 -0.38
C ILE A 169 -7.63 -10.81 -1.72
N LEU A 170 -8.93 -10.63 -1.68
CA LEU A 170 -9.75 -10.26 -2.81
C LEU A 170 -10.25 -8.83 -2.61
N GLY A 171 -10.09 -7.99 -3.59
CA GLY A 171 -10.51 -6.60 -3.51
C GLY A 171 -10.97 -6.08 -4.87
N GLY A 172 -11.50 -4.90 -4.96
CA GLY A 172 -11.73 -4.02 -3.84
C GLY A 172 -12.67 -2.88 -4.21
N THR A 173 -12.79 -1.94 -3.29
CA THR A 173 -13.48 -0.68 -3.55
C THR A 173 -12.56 0.51 -3.32
N GLU A 174 -12.96 1.66 -3.88
CA GLU A 174 -12.26 2.96 -3.78
C GLU A 174 -13.32 4.06 -3.64
N ASP A 175 -14.04 4.04 -2.52
CA ASP A 175 -15.16 4.96 -2.28
C ASP A 175 -14.63 6.26 -1.67
N GLU A 176 -14.43 7.29 -2.49
CA GLU A 176 -13.90 8.59 -2.05
C GLU A 176 -14.88 9.33 -1.15
N GLY A 177 -14.38 9.96 -0.10
CA GLY A 177 -15.17 10.74 0.86
C GLY A 177 -16.02 9.93 1.82
N VAL A 178 -16.01 8.60 1.73
CA VAL A 178 -16.80 7.71 2.59
C VAL A 178 -16.01 7.33 3.84
N TRP A 179 -16.59 7.65 5.02
CA TRP A 179 -15.99 7.41 6.34
C TRP A 179 -16.46 6.12 7.02
N ASP A 180 -17.48 5.48 6.46
CA ASP A 180 -18.07 4.27 7.01
C ASP A 180 -17.06 3.12 7.05
N LEU A 181 -16.96 2.45 8.19
CA LEU A 181 -16.09 1.29 8.42
C LEU A 181 -16.87 -0.02 8.51
N ASP A 182 -18.19 0.00 8.36
CA ASP A 182 -19.00 -1.20 8.40
C ASP A 182 -18.84 -2.03 7.11
N VAL A 183 -18.86 -3.34 7.29
CA VAL A 183 -18.81 -4.27 6.16
C VAL A 183 -20.15 -4.26 5.43
N ASN A 184 -20.11 -4.01 4.13
CA ASN A 184 -21.29 -4.15 3.27
C ASN A 184 -21.29 -5.54 2.61
N ALA A 185 -22.33 -6.33 2.85
CA ALA A 185 -22.45 -7.69 2.34
C ALA A 185 -22.57 -7.73 0.81
N ALA A 186 -23.38 -6.84 0.22
CA ALA A 186 -23.53 -6.79 -1.24
C ALA A 186 -22.21 -6.42 -1.94
N THR A 187 -21.45 -5.51 -1.37
CA THR A 187 -20.09 -5.18 -1.85
C THR A 187 -19.15 -6.39 -1.74
N ALA A 188 -19.25 -7.18 -0.67
CA ALA A 188 -18.44 -8.38 -0.52
C ALA A 188 -18.76 -9.44 -1.59
N ASP A 189 -20.04 -9.65 -1.86
CA ASP A 189 -20.51 -10.57 -2.90
C ASP A 189 -20.06 -10.12 -4.30
N ASP A 190 -20.10 -8.82 -4.58
CA ASP A 190 -19.61 -8.25 -5.83
C ASP A 190 -18.10 -8.42 -5.99
N ILE A 191 -17.32 -8.17 -4.94
CA ILE A 191 -15.86 -8.40 -4.95
C ILE A 191 -15.57 -9.88 -5.25
N LEU A 192 -16.27 -10.81 -4.60
CA LEU A 192 -16.12 -12.24 -4.84
C LEU A 192 -16.44 -12.59 -6.30
N ALA A 193 -17.55 -12.10 -6.83
CA ALA A 193 -17.96 -12.37 -8.21
C ALA A 193 -16.91 -11.90 -9.22
N ARG A 194 -16.39 -10.67 -9.07
CA ARG A 194 -15.35 -10.11 -9.96
C ARG A 194 -14.04 -10.91 -9.89
N CYS A 195 -13.60 -11.25 -8.69
CA CYS A 195 -12.37 -12.03 -8.52
C CYS A 195 -12.51 -13.47 -9.03
N ILE A 196 -13.67 -14.13 -8.85
CA ILE A 196 -13.95 -15.46 -9.40
C ILE A 196 -13.97 -15.43 -10.94
N ALA A 197 -14.44 -14.36 -11.56
CA ALA A 197 -14.41 -14.21 -13.01
C ALA A 197 -12.96 -14.14 -13.55
N LEU A 198 -12.02 -13.56 -12.79
CA LEU A 198 -10.60 -13.49 -13.14
C LEU A 198 -9.84 -14.79 -12.81
N GLU A 199 -10.21 -15.46 -11.70
CA GLU A 199 -9.58 -16.68 -11.22
C GLU A 199 -10.67 -17.67 -10.74
N PRO A 200 -11.16 -18.55 -11.64
CA PRO A 200 -12.26 -19.46 -11.31
C PRO A 200 -12.02 -20.44 -10.16
N ALA A 201 -10.74 -20.73 -9.84
CA ALA A 201 -10.39 -21.60 -8.73
C ALA A 201 -10.84 -21.03 -7.36
N LEU A 202 -11.02 -19.71 -7.26
CA LEU A 202 -11.54 -19.04 -6.06
C LEU A 202 -12.98 -19.41 -5.71
N LYS A 203 -13.74 -19.98 -6.63
CA LYS A 203 -15.13 -20.42 -6.38
C LYS A 203 -15.23 -21.43 -5.24
N SER A 204 -14.18 -22.24 -5.03
CA SER A 204 -14.13 -23.24 -3.96
C SER A 204 -13.43 -22.75 -2.69
N ALA A 205 -12.91 -21.53 -2.68
CA ALA A 205 -12.20 -20.99 -1.55
C ALA A 205 -13.16 -20.57 -0.42
N ALA A 206 -12.91 -21.04 0.79
CA ALA A 206 -13.71 -20.64 1.94
C ALA A 206 -13.47 -19.17 2.30
N VAL A 207 -14.54 -18.39 2.50
CA VAL A 207 -14.44 -17.02 3.01
C VAL A 207 -14.05 -17.07 4.49
N LEU A 208 -12.95 -16.40 4.84
CA LEU A 208 -12.42 -16.36 6.20
C LEU A 208 -12.90 -15.12 6.97
N SER A 209 -12.90 -13.97 6.32
CA SER A 209 -13.32 -12.69 6.93
C SER A 209 -13.44 -11.58 5.89
N HIS A 210 -13.97 -10.46 6.33
CA HIS A 210 -14.01 -9.20 5.59
C HIS A 210 -13.19 -8.14 6.34
N ALA A 211 -12.72 -7.12 5.63
CA ALA A 211 -12.09 -5.97 6.25
C ALA A 211 -12.43 -4.69 5.48
N VAL A 212 -12.59 -3.61 6.24
CA VAL A 212 -12.77 -2.26 5.70
C VAL A 212 -11.69 -1.36 6.28
N GLY A 213 -11.20 -0.41 5.48
CA GLY A 213 -10.23 0.57 5.93
C GLY A 213 -10.32 1.85 5.13
N LEU A 214 -9.78 2.93 5.70
CA LEU A 214 -9.71 4.23 5.07
C LEU A 214 -8.27 4.50 4.62
N ARG A 215 -8.08 4.60 3.31
CA ARG A 215 -6.80 5.05 2.75
C ARG A 215 -6.72 6.56 2.86
N PRO A 216 -5.59 7.14 3.29
CA PRO A 216 -5.42 8.59 3.40
C PRO A 216 -5.18 9.21 2.01
N GLY A 217 -6.27 9.49 1.29
CA GLY A 217 -6.24 10.14 -0.01
C GLY A 217 -5.80 11.60 0.08
N ARG A 218 -4.95 12.03 -0.84
CA ARG A 218 -4.51 13.40 -1.04
C ARG A 218 -4.02 13.56 -2.48
N ASN A 219 -4.15 14.73 -3.08
CA ASN A 219 -3.69 14.97 -4.46
C ASN A 219 -2.19 14.70 -4.63
N GLU A 220 -1.39 15.01 -3.60
CA GLU A 220 0.05 14.72 -3.55
C GLU A 220 0.43 14.21 -2.16
N VAL A 221 1.38 13.30 -2.10
CA VAL A 221 1.99 12.88 -0.84
C VAL A 221 2.61 14.09 -0.15
N ARG A 222 2.21 14.36 1.08
CA ARG A 222 2.84 15.39 1.90
C ARG A 222 4.11 14.83 2.52
N LEU A 223 5.24 15.03 1.86
CA LEU A 223 6.57 14.76 2.40
C LEU A 223 7.37 16.06 2.36
N GLU A 224 7.31 16.80 3.47
CA GLU A 224 7.93 18.11 3.62
C GLU A 224 8.46 18.35 5.04
N THR A 225 9.35 19.31 5.15
CA THR A 225 9.99 19.72 6.41
C THR A 225 9.44 21.08 6.85
N VAL A 226 8.95 21.16 8.08
CA VAL A 226 8.50 22.40 8.73
C VAL A 226 9.40 22.69 9.92
N ARG A 227 10.02 23.89 9.92
CA ARG A 227 10.85 24.35 11.04
C ARG A 227 10.00 25.10 12.06
N ASN A 228 10.19 24.77 13.31
CA ASN A 228 9.53 25.39 14.44
C ASN A 228 10.57 25.86 15.48
N PRO A 229 10.23 26.78 16.41
CA PRO A 229 11.18 27.28 17.41
C PRO A 229 11.85 26.18 18.26
N GLY A 230 11.15 25.05 18.49
CA GLY A 230 11.66 23.93 19.31
C GLY A 230 12.34 22.81 18.52
N GLY A 231 12.33 22.86 17.18
CA GLY A 231 12.88 21.79 16.35
C GLY A 231 12.20 21.67 15.00
N VAL A 232 12.22 20.47 14.45
CA VAL A 232 11.77 20.21 13.08
C VAL A 232 10.67 19.14 13.05
N ILE A 233 9.62 19.39 12.28
CA ILE A 233 8.59 18.40 11.97
C ILE A 233 8.71 18.00 10.51
N VAL A 234 8.86 16.71 10.24
CA VAL A 234 8.79 16.15 8.89
C VAL A 234 7.44 15.45 8.73
N HIS A 235 6.61 15.96 7.84
CA HIS A 235 5.35 15.31 7.47
C HIS A 235 5.62 14.21 6.44
N ASN A 236 4.95 13.06 6.60
CA ASN A 236 5.02 11.93 5.67
C ASN A 236 3.68 11.18 5.70
N TYR A 237 2.69 11.69 4.96
CA TYR A 237 1.34 11.10 4.89
C TYR A 237 0.62 11.45 3.58
N GLY A 238 -0.60 10.95 3.41
CA GLY A 238 -1.42 11.24 2.24
C GLY A 238 -1.08 10.37 1.02
N HIS A 239 -0.70 9.11 1.26
CA HIS A 239 -0.25 8.18 0.21
C HIS A 239 -1.38 7.47 -0.54
N GLY A 240 -2.65 7.67 -0.14
CA GLY A 240 -3.79 6.96 -0.72
C GLY A 240 -3.61 5.44 -0.69
N GLY A 241 -3.85 4.77 -1.81
CA GLY A 241 -3.63 3.33 -1.99
C GLY A 241 -2.16 2.91 -2.11
N GLY A 242 -1.23 3.86 -2.37
CA GLY A 242 0.19 3.58 -2.65
C GLY A 242 1.11 3.49 -1.41
N GLY A 243 0.57 3.50 -0.19
CA GLY A 243 1.37 3.62 1.03
C GLY A 243 2.47 2.56 1.18
N VAL A 244 2.18 1.30 0.92
CA VAL A 244 3.17 0.21 0.99
C VAL A 244 4.18 0.35 -0.14
N THR A 245 3.72 0.62 -1.36
CA THR A 245 4.56 0.78 -2.56
C THR A 245 5.60 1.90 -2.42
N LEU A 246 5.29 2.95 -1.66
CA LEU A 246 6.16 4.13 -1.50
C LEU A 246 6.95 4.11 -0.19
N SER A 247 6.66 3.18 0.73
CA SER A 247 7.05 3.22 2.15
C SER A 247 8.54 3.42 2.40
N TRP A 248 9.41 2.55 1.88
CA TRP A 248 10.86 2.64 2.10
C TRP A 248 11.50 3.83 1.41
N GLY A 249 11.01 4.18 0.22
CA GLY A 249 11.50 5.36 -0.47
C GLY A 249 11.17 6.65 0.26
N CYS A 250 9.94 6.77 0.79
CA CYS A 250 9.56 7.87 1.64
C CYS A 250 10.35 7.88 2.95
N ALA A 251 10.55 6.71 3.59
CA ALA A 251 11.33 6.61 4.82
C ALA A 251 12.79 7.05 4.63
N ASP A 252 13.45 6.66 3.53
CA ASP A 252 14.79 7.11 3.20
C ASP A 252 14.84 8.64 3.00
N GLU A 253 13.84 9.23 2.35
CA GLU A 253 13.79 10.68 2.18
C GLU A 253 13.54 11.39 3.50
N VAL A 254 12.66 10.87 4.37
CA VAL A 254 12.44 11.39 5.73
C VAL A 254 13.73 11.34 6.54
N ALA A 255 14.44 10.21 6.55
CA ALA A 255 15.70 10.06 7.28
C ALA A 255 16.76 11.06 6.80
N ARG A 256 16.91 11.24 5.49
CA ARG A 256 17.85 12.20 4.89
C ARG A 256 17.50 13.64 5.27
N ARG A 257 16.20 14.01 5.22
CA ARG A 257 15.74 15.35 5.60
C ARG A 257 15.96 15.59 7.09
N GLY A 258 15.58 14.64 7.94
CA GLY A 258 15.79 14.75 9.38
C GLY A 258 17.25 14.87 9.77
N SER A 259 18.13 14.05 9.19
CA SER A 259 19.56 14.09 9.46
C SER A 259 20.23 15.41 9.03
N ALA A 260 19.68 16.10 8.04
CA ALA A 260 20.19 17.40 7.60
C ALA A 260 19.85 18.55 8.57
N GLU A 261 18.85 18.37 9.42
CA GLU A 261 18.33 19.38 10.35
C GLU A 261 18.88 19.21 11.78
N ILE A 262 19.42 18.02 12.11
CA ILE A 262 19.98 17.76 13.44
C ILE A 262 21.45 18.25 13.44
N PRO A 263 21.84 19.19 14.33
CA PRO A 263 23.25 19.56 14.49
C PRO A 263 24.10 18.33 14.83
N LYS A 264 25.26 18.23 14.20
CA LYS A 264 26.26 17.18 14.51
C LYS A 264 26.88 17.40 15.87
#